data_b32c23841347479afd1d271ab8910f36
#
_entry.id   b32c23841347479afd1d271ab8910f36
#
_cell.length_a   1.000
_cell.length_b   1.000
_cell.length_c   1.000
_cell.angle_alpha   90.00
_cell.angle_beta   90.00
_cell.angle_gamma   90.00
#
_symmetry.space_group_name_H-M   'P 1'
#
loop_
_entity.id
_entity.type
_entity.pdbx_description
1 polymer ?
#
loop_
_entity_poly.entity_id
_entity_poly.type
_entity_poly.pdbx_seq_one_letter_code
_entity_poly.pdbx_strand_id
1 'polypeptide(L)'
;MSIRYRVLLTSGAEQDIEAIHAYIAESDSPEKANYVLEQLVATTNKLETMPDRGSYPKELVSLGIKEFRQIFFKPYRVIYRIVGKDVFVLVIADGRRDLQSTLTSRLLS
;
A
#
# COMPACT_ATOMS: atom_id res chain seq x y z
N MET A 1 -7.48 12.24 -23.51
CA MET A 1 -6.55 12.73 -22.48
C MET A 1 -6.72 11.96 -21.19
N SER A 2 -5.64 11.45 -20.65
CA SER A 2 -5.72 10.72 -19.39
C SER A 2 -5.61 11.70 -18.21
N ILE A 3 -6.42 11.45 -17.18
CA ILE A 3 -6.34 12.20 -15.94
C ILE A 3 -5.24 11.59 -15.08
N ARG A 4 -4.37 12.43 -14.55
CA ARG A 4 -3.34 11.98 -13.63
C ARG A 4 -3.75 12.30 -12.20
N TYR A 5 -3.57 11.33 -11.34
CA TYR A 5 -3.82 11.46 -9.91
C TYR A 5 -2.48 11.68 -9.21
N ARG A 6 -2.53 12.35 -8.07
CA ARG A 6 -1.35 12.54 -7.23
C ARG A 6 -1.33 11.44 -6.19
N VAL A 7 -0.25 10.65 -6.18
CA VAL A 7 -0.09 9.54 -5.23
C VAL A 7 0.73 10.01 -4.05
N LEU A 8 0.18 9.88 -2.86
CA LEU A 8 0.78 10.35 -1.62
C LEU A 8 0.84 9.19 -0.64
N LEU A 9 2.00 9.02 0.01
CA LEU A 9 2.13 8.04 1.08
C LEU A 9 1.88 8.74 2.41
N THR A 10 1.02 8.15 3.22
CA THR A 10 0.85 8.60 4.61
C THR A 10 2.13 8.31 5.39
N SER A 11 2.30 8.96 6.54
CA SER A 11 3.46 8.68 7.38
C SER A 11 3.53 7.21 7.79
N GLY A 12 2.38 6.57 8.01
CA GLY A 12 2.32 5.14 8.30
C GLY A 12 2.82 4.28 7.15
N ALA A 13 2.45 4.63 5.92
CA ALA A 13 2.91 3.89 4.75
C ALA A 13 4.41 4.09 4.51
N GLU A 14 4.92 5.30 4.75
CA GLU A 14 6.36 5.56 4.67
C GLU A 14 7.13 4.72 5.67
N GLN A 15 6.63 4.64 6.91
CA GLN A 15 7.24 3.81 7.95
C GLN A 15 7.18 2.33 7.59
N ASP A 16 6.08 1.90 6.95
CA ASP A 16 5.97 0.51 6.47
C ASP A 16 7.08 0.18 5.48
N ILE A 17 7.32 1.06 4.52
CA ILE A 17 8.38 0.85 3.52
C ILE A 17 9.74 0.78 4.20
N GLU A 18 10.01 1.68 5.12
CA GLU A 18 11.28 1.69 5.85
C GLU A 18 11.48 0.40 6.64
N ALA A 19 10.42 -0.08 7.30
CA ALA A 19 10.48 -1.30 8.09
C ALA A 19 10.69 -2.53 7.19
N ILE A 20 10.02 -2.59 6.06
CA ILE A 20 10.19 -3.68 5.09
C ILE A 20 11.63 -3.70 4.57
N HIS A 21 12.14 -2.54 4.19
CA HIS A 21 13.50 -2.41 3.68
C HIS A 21 14.52 -2.88 4.73
N ALA A 22 14.41 -2.39 5.95
CA ALA A 22 15.32 -2.75 7.03
C ALA A 22 15.30 -4.25 7.32
N TYR A 23 14.10 -4.84 7.36
CA TYR A 23 13.95 -6.27 7.61
C TYR A 23 14.64 -7.11 6.53
N ILE A 24 14.42 -6.77 5.26
CA ILE A 24 15.00 -7.52 4.15
C ILE A 24 16.51 -7.34 4.11
N ALA A 25 17.00 -6.12 4.37
CA ALA A 25 18.43 -5.84 4.38
C ALA A 25 19.16 -6.68 5.44
N GLU A 26 18.54 -6.88 6.60
CA GLU A 26 19.11 -7.68 7.66
C GLU A 26 18.97 -9.19 7.42
N SER A 27 17.79 -9.64 6.97
CA SER A 27 17.49 -11.06 6.86
C SER A 27 17.91 -11.68 5.54
N ASP A 28 18.13 -10.87 4.52
CA ASP A 28 18.52 -11.34 3.19
C ASP A 28 19.75 -10.57 2.71
N SER A 29 19.54 -9.42 2.06
CA SER A 29 20.65 -8.59 1.58
C SER A 29 20.17 -7.16 1.34
N PRO A 30 21.10 -6.16 1.35
CA PRO A 30 20.75 -4.80 0.96
C PRO A 30 20.28 -4.70 -0.50
N GLU A 31 20.87 -5.51 -1.39
CA GLU A 31 20.47 -5.52 -2.80
C GLU A 31 19.04 -5.97 -2.97
N LYS A 32 18.64 -7.01 -2.25
CA LYS A 32 17.25 -7.49 -2.28
C LYS A 32 16.30 -6.46 -1.69
N ALA A 33 16.70 -5.81 -0.60
CA ALA A 33 15.90 -4.74 0.02
C ALA A 33 15.67 -3.61 -0.96
N ASN A 34 16.70 -3.18 -1.67
CA ASN A 34 16.59 -2.11 -2.66
C ASN A 34 15.70 -2.51 -3.83
N TYR A 35 15.79 -3.75 -4.28
CA TYR A 35 14.93 -4.25 -5.35
C TYR A 35 13.45 -4.19 -4.94
N VAL A 36 13.13 -4.68 -3.74
CA VAL A 36 11.75 -4.67 -3.25
C VAL A 36 11.24 -3.24 -3.12
N LEU A 37 12.07 -2.34 -2.58
CA LEU A 37 11.71 -0.92 -2.46
C LEU A 37 11.36 -0.33 -3.83
N GLU A 38 12.21 -0.54 -4.83
CA GLU A 38 11.96 -0.04 -6.18
C GLU A 38 10.65 -0.59 -6.76
N GLN A 39 10.38 -1.87 -6.54
CA GLN A 39 9.15 -2.49 -7.04
C GLN A 39 7.91 -1.97 -6.33
N LEU A 40 7.99 -1.73 -5.02
CA LEU A 40 6.87 -1.15 -4.28
C LEU A 40 6.58 0.27 -4.75
N VAL A 41 7.61 1.08 -4.96
CA VAL A 41 7.43 2.43 -5.49
C VAL A 41 6.80 2.38 -6.89
N ALA A 42 7.29 1.51 -7.77
CA ALA A 42 6.72 1.36 -9.10
C ALA A 42 5.26 0.93 -9.04
N THR A 43 4.90 0.06 -8.09
CA THR A 43 3.54 -0.40 -7.91
C THR A 43 2.62 0.75 -7.48
N THR A 44 3.06 1.57 -6.53
CA THR A 44 2.25 2.72 -6.11
C THR A 44 2.12 3.75 -7.24
N ASN A 45 3.16 3.92 -8.06
CA ASN A 45 3.13 4.90 -9.15
C ASN A 45 2.10 4.54 -10.23
N LYS A 46 1.74 3.28 -10.37
CA LYS A 46 0.69 2.87 -11.31
C LYS A 46 -0.66 3.51 -10.98
N LEU A 47 -0.85 3.91 -9.73
CA LEU A 47 -2.10 4.55 -9.29
C LEU A 47 -2.25 5.97 -9.82
N GLU A 48 -1.20 6.56 -10.39
CA GLU A 48 -1.30 7.88 -11.01
C GLU A 48 -2.26 7.91 -12.19
N THR A 49 -2.37 6.80 -12.90
CA THR A 49 -3.21 6.72 -14.11
C THR A 49 -4.38 5.77 -13.99
N MET A 50 -4.31 4.80 -13.10
CA MET A 50 -5.35 3.78 -12.95
C MET A 50 -5.66 3.47 -11.48
N PRO A 51 -6.15 4.47 -10.72
CA PRO A 51 -6.42 4.24 -9.30
C PRO A 51 -7.60 3.30 -9.02
N ASP A 52 -8.48 3.09 -10.00
CA ASP A 52 -9.63 2.20 -9.83
C ASP A 52 -9.30 0.73 -10.05
N ARG A 53 -8.06 0.41 -10.38
CA ARG A 53 -7.67 -0.95 -10.75
C ARG A 53 -7.66 -1.93 -9.58
N GLY A 54 -7.60 -1.43 -8.37
CA GLY A 54 -7.49 -2.28 -7.19
C GLY A 54 -8.79 -2.96 -6.80
N SER A 55 -8.67 -4.06 -6.07
CA SER A 55 -9.81 -4.75 -5.48
C SER A 55 -10.09 -4.20 -4.08
N TYR A 56 -11.20 -4.62 -3.48
CA TYR A 56 -11.54 -4.19 -2.12
C TYR A 56 -10.93 -5.15 -1.10
N PRO A 57 -10.27 -4.61 -0.04
CA PRO A 57 -9.75 -5.47 1.03
C PRO A 57 -10.87 -6.19 1.75
N LYS A 58 -10.77 -7.50 1.87
CA LYS A 58 -11.82 -8.32 2.51
C LYS A 58 -12.06 -7.93 3.96
N GLU A 59 -11.01 -7.49 4.66
CA GLU A 59 -11.09 -7.09 6.07
C GLU A 59 -12.02 -5.88 6.27
N LEU A 60 -12.11 -5.02 5.26
CA LEU A 60 -12.95 -3.83 5.33
C LEU A 60 -14.31 -4.07 4.70
N VAL A 61 -14.40 -4.89 3.66
CA VAL A 61 -15.68 -5.25 3.03
C VAL A 61 -16.60 -5.94 4.04
N SER A 62 -16.05 -6.80 4.89
CA SER A 62 -16.83 -7.48 5.93
C SER A 62 -17.45 -6.51 6.93
N LEU A 63 -16.91 -5.29 7.04
CA LEU A 63 -17.44 -4.22 7.87
C LEU A 63 -18.30 -3.22 7.09
N GLY A 64 -18.56 -3.49 5.83
CA GLY A 64 -19.32 -2.59 4.97
C GLY A 64 -18.54 -1.40 4.46
N ILE A 65 -17.22 -1.40 4.59
CA ILE A 65 -16.36 -0.29 4.18
C ILE A 65 -15.79 -0.59 2.80
N LYS A 66 -16.15 0.24 1.81
CA LYS A 66 -15.72 0.09 0.42
C LYS A 66 -14.99 1.32 -0.10
N GLU A 67 -14.43 2.12 0.81
CA GLU A 67 -13.71 3.35 0.46
C GLU A 67 -12.24 3.08 0.12
N PHE A 68 -11.75 1.89 0.41
CA PHE A 68 -10.36 1.52 0.25
C PHE A 68 -10.21 0.42 -0.79
N ARG A 69 -9.11 0.46 -1.51
CA ARG A 69 -8.75 -0.55 -2.51
C ARG A 69 -7.36 -1.08 -2.21
N GLN A 70 -7.00 -2.16 -2.87
CA GLN A 70 -5.66 -2.73 -2.72
C GLN A 70 -5.12 -3.19 -4.06
N ILE A 71 -3.81 -3.04 -4.22
CA ILE A 71 -3.05 -3.63 -5.30
C ILE A 71 -1.89 -4.39 -4.68
N PHE A 72 -1.21 -5.18 -5.49
CA PHE A 72 -0.21 -6.12 -4.98
C PHE A 72 1.13 -5.98 -5.68
N PHE A 73 2.19 -6.13 -4.91
CA PHE A 73 3.47 -6.61 -5.36
C PHE A 73 3.80 -7.78 -4.42
N LYS A 74 3.54 -8.99 -4.88
CA LYS A 74 3.61 -10.18 -4.01
C LYS A 74 4.96 -10.33 -3.33
N PRO A 75 4.98 -10.60 -2.03
CA PRO A 75 3.84 -10.93 -1.16
C PRO A 75 3.15 -9.73 -0.51
N TYR A 76 3.47 -8.50 -0.93
CA TYR A 76 3.00 -7.30 -0.26
C TYR A 76 1.67 -6.82 -0.81
N ARG A 77 0.85 -6.26 0.08
CA ARG A 77 -0.40 -5.57 -0.23
C ARG A 77 -0.18 -4.08 -0.05
N VAL A 78 -0.68 -3.30 -1.01
CA VAL A 78 -0.68 -1.83 -0.95
C VAL A 78 -2.13 -1.40 -0.86
N ILE A 79 -2.53 -0.86 0.29
CA ILE A 79 -3.92 -0.45 0.55
C ILE A 79 -3.99 1.07 0.48
N TYR A 80 -4.94 1.57 -0.32
CA TYR A 80 -5.03 2.99 -0.63
C TYR A 80 -6.48 3.45 -0.71
N ARG A 81 -6.66 4.75 -0.73
CA ARG A 81 -7.96 5.42 -0.82
C ARG A 81 -7.87 6.57 -1.81
N ILE A 82 -8.92 6.77 -2.60
CA ILE A 82 -9.00 7.86 -3.57
C ILE A 82 -9.85 8.97 -2.96
N VAL A 83 -9.31 10.19 -2.92
CA VAL A 83 -10.03 11.38 -2.46
C VAL A 83 -9.83 12.45 -3.53
N GLY A 84 -10.86 12.70 -4.35
CA GLY A 84 -10.74 13.61 -5.48
C GLY A 84 -9.68 13.14 -6.47
N LYS A 85 -8.65 13.93 -6.67
CA LYS A 85 -7.52 13.57 -7.56
C LYS A 85 -6.30 13.12 -6.79
N ASP A 86 -6.45 12.86 -5.50
CA ASP A 86 -5.38 12.38 -4.64
C ASP A 86 -5.62 10.90 -4.32
N VAL A 87 -4.54 10.14 -4.32
CA VAL A 87 -4.55 8.75 -3.91
C VAL A 87 -3.65 8.64 -2.69
N PHE A 88 -4.23 8.30 -1.55
CA PHE A 88 -3.48 8.14 -0.31
C PHE A 88 -3.18 6.67 -0.06
N VAL A 89 -1.91 6.32 0.00
CA VAL A 89 -1.48 4.97 0.36
C VAL A 89 -1.39 4.92 1.88
N LEU A 90 -2.20 4.04 2.50
CA LEU A 90 -2.32 3.96 3.96
C LEU A 90 -1.46 2.87 4.58
N VAL A 91 -1.40 1.72 3.93
CA VAL A 91 -0.73 0.54 4.48
C VAL A 91 0.02 -0.17 3.37
N ILE A 92 1.26 -0.57 3.67
CA ILE A 92 2.02 -1.50 2.83
C ILE A 92 2.50 -2.60 3.76
N ALA A 93 2.02 -3.83 3.54
CA ALA A 93 2.31 -4.92 4.46
C ALA A 93 2.28 -6.26 3.74
N ASP A 94 2.94 -7.25 4.33
CA ASP A 94 2.91 -8.63 3.84
C ASP A 94 1.46 -9.12 3.84
N GLY A 95 0.96 -9.46 2.66
CA GLY A 95 -0.44 -9.84 2.44
C GLY A 95 -0.83 -11.18 3.04
N ARG A 96 0.14 -11.96 3.53
CA ARG A 96 -0.12 -13.23 4.20
C ARG A 96 -0.53 -13.02 5.65
N ARG A 97 -0.31 -11.81 6.19
CA ARG A 97 -0.70 -11.47 7.56
C ARG A 97 -2.16 -11.04 7.60
N ASP A 98 -2.78 -11.25 8.77
CA ASP A 98 -4.09 -10.66 9.06
C ASP A 98 -3.89 -9.18 9.35
N LEU A 99 -4.47 -8.32 8.52
CA LEU A 99 -4.31 -6.88 8.63
C LEU A 99 -5.46 -6.19 9.37
N GLN A 100 -6.36 -6.97 9.98
CA GLN A 100 -7.55 -6.40 10.64
C GLN A 100 -7.17 -5.35 11.69
N SER A 101 -6.27 -5.68 12.60
CA SER A 101 -5.89 -4.74 13.65
C SER A 101 -5.04 -3.59 13.12
N THR A 102 -4.18 -3.85 12.13
CA THR A 102 -3.39 -2.79 11.49
C THR A 102 -4.30 -1.77 10.83
N LEU A 103 -5.29 -2.24 10.06
CA LEU A 103 -6.24 -1.36 9.39
C LEU A 103 -7.06 -0.57 10.39
N THR A 104 -7.56 -1.23 11.43
CA THR A 104 -8.33 -0.55 12.48
C THR A 104 -7.52 0.57 13.11
N SER A 105 -6.26 0.29 13.45
CA SER A 105 -5.37 1.30 14.03
C SER A 105 -5.13 2.48 13.07
N ARG A 106 -4.87 2.20 11.80
CA ARG A 106 -4.62 3.24 10.79
C ARG A 106 -5.83 4.10 10.52
N LEU A 107 -7.03 3.51 10.56
CA LEU A 107 -8.26 4.25 10.33
C LEU A 107 -8.63 5.16 11.50
N LEU A 108 -8.14 4.85 12.70
CA LEU A 108 -8.43 5.63 13.89
C LEU A 108 -7.40 6.73 14.16
N SER A 109 -6.30 6.74 13.44
CA SER A 109 -5.23 7.71 13.66
C SER A 109 -5.34 8.95 12.78
#